data_5376643f072c748b09f77a6e074e69f0
#
_entry.id   5376643f072c748b09f77a6e074e69f0
#
_cell.length_a   1.000
_cell.length_b   1.000
_cell.length_c   1.000
_cell.angle_alpha   90.00
_cell.angle_beta   90.00
_cell.angle_gamma   90.00
#
_symmetry.space_group_name_H-M   'P 1'
#
loop_
_entity.id
_entity.type
_entity.pdbx_description
1 polymer ?
#
loop_
_entity_poly.entity_id
_entity_poly.type
_entity_poly.pdbx_seq_one_letter_code
_entity_poly.pdbx_strand_id
1 'polypeptide(L)'
;MKNREQTEEKILEAVGSIIENQGFEKVGINAIATEAGVSKMLIYRYFGGVEELIAQYLIQKDYWANTDAAIINPEAVGDSIKSMFRRQVEQLRNDITLRRLYRWELFTDNQNIRQLRNRREENGCRLIKMVSALMGCPDAQVAALASILSASISYLALLEGQCQSYNDICLQTDEGWNQLMQGIEMIIDLWIKHIRK
;
A
#
# COMPACT_ATOMS: atom_id res chain seq x y z
N MET A 1 -29.65 5.18 -4.88
CA MET A 1 -28.19 5.19 -5.07
C MET A 1 -27.50 5.78 -3.84
N LYS A 2 -27.75 7.00 -3.45
CA LYS A 2 -27.09 7.69 -2.30
C LYS A 2 -27.11 6.92 -0.97
N ASN A 3 -28.16 6.16 -0.67
CA ASN A 3 -28.30 5.38 0.57
C ASN A 3 -27.45 4.09 0.55
N ARG A 4 -27.18 3.52 -0.63
CA ARG A 4 -26.35 2.31 -0.76
C ARG A 4 -24.87 2.66 -0.56
N GLU A 5 -24.36 3.67 -1.23
CA GLU A 5 -22.98 4.13 -1.13
C GLU A 5 -22.61 4.51 0.31
N GLN A 6 -23.49 5.26 0.99
CA GLN A 6 -23.31 5.60 2.41
C GLN A 6 -23.29 4.37 3.33
N THR A 7 -24.06 3.33 2.97
CA THR A 7 -24.10 2.10 3.78
C THR A 7 -22.83 1.26 3.52
N GLU A 8 -22.37 1.17 2.28
CA GLU A 8 -21.11 0.50 1.93
C GLU A 8 -19.92 1.18 2.64
N GLU A 9 -19.87 2.50 2.65
CA GLU A 9 -18.85 3.29 3.36
C GLU A 9 -18.84 3.00 4.86
N LYS A 10 -20.00 3.03 5.53
CA LYS A 10 -20.12 2.67 6.95
C LYS A 10 -19.64 1.25 7.27
N ILE A 11 -19.91 0.30 6.38
CA ILE A 11 -19.46 -1.08 6.55
C ILE A 11 -17.94 -1.16 6.42
N LEU A 12 -17.35 -0.46 5.47
CA LEU A 12 -15.90 -0.40 5.29
C LEU A 12 -15.21 0.32 6.47
N GLU A 13 -15.76 1.43 6.95
CA GLU A 13 -15.27 2.12 8.15
C GLU A 13 -15.30 1.22 9.39
N ALA A 14 -16.36 0.41 9.56
CA ALA A 14 -16.47 -0.54 10.65
C ALA A 14 -15.37 -1.61 10.63
N VAL A 15 -14.96 -2.08 9.44
CA VAL A 15 -13.80 -2.98 9.31
C VAL A 15 -12.54 -2.31 9.83
N GLY A 16 -12.27 -1.07 9.42
CA GLY A 16 -11.12 -0.30 9.89
C GLY A 16 -11.12 -0.12 11.40
N SER A 17 -12.25 0.32 11.97
CA SER A 17 -12.43 0.49 13.41
C SER A 17 -12.15 -0.78 14.20
N ILE A 18 -12.68 -1.93 13.77
CA ILE A 18 -12.43 -3.21 14.43
C ILE A 18 -10.95 -3.60 14.37
N ILE A 19 -10.32 -3.49 13.20
CA ILE A 19 -8.91 -3.84 13.04
C ILE A 19 -8.03 -2.96 13.93
N GLU A 20 -8.30 -1.66 13.97
CA GLU A 20 -7.53 -0.68 14.74
C GLU A 20 -7.68 -0.88 16.25
N ASN A 21 -8.91 -1.05 16.73
CA ASN A 21 -9.21 -1.04 18.16
C ASN A 21 -9.17 -2.43 18.81
N GLN A 22 -9.51 -3.49 18.08
CA GLN A 22 -9.70 -4.83 18.63
C GLN A 22 -8.74 -5.88 18.05
N GLY A 23 -8.09 -5.58 16.92
CA GLY A 23 -7.21 -6.49 16.20
C GLY A 23 -7.91 -7.24 15.06
N PHE A 24 -7.09 -7.76 14.14
CA PHE A 24 -7.56 -8.43 12.93
C PHE A 24 -8.39 -9.70 13.24
N GLU A 25 -8.05 -10.40 14.32
CA GLU A 25 -8.69 -11.63 14.75
C GLU A 25 -10.14 -11.43 15.19
N LYS A 26 -10.55 -10.19 15.44
CA LYS A 26 -11.91 -9.81 15.80
C LYS A 26 -12.79 -9.45 14.60
N VAL A 27 -12.19 -9.35 13.42
CA VAL A 27 -12.95 -9.05 12.20
C VAL A 27 -13.80 -10.25 11.80
N GLY A 28 -15.11 -10.10 11.95
CA GLY A 28 -16.07 -11.13 11.62
C GLY A 28 -17.44 -10.53 11.34
N ILE A 29 -18.30 -11.29 10.65
CA ILE A 29 -19.61 -10.79 10.19
C ILE A 29 -20.47 -10.19 11.31
N ASN A 30 -20.40 -10.77 12.53
CA ASN A 30 -21.16 -10.29 13.68
C ASN A 30 -20.62 -8.95 14.19
N ALA A 31 -19.30 -8.84 14.34
CA ALA A 31 -18.63 -7.64 14.81
C ALA A 31 -18.88 -6.49 13.83
N ILE A 32 -18.69 -6.73 12.52
CA ILE A 32 -18.91 -5.74 11.48
C ILE A 32 -20.38 -5.28 11.46
N ALA A 33 -21.34 -6.20 11.52
CA ALA A 33 -22.76 -5.86 11.51
C ALA A 33 -23.13 -4.98 12.72
N THR A 34 -22.60 -5.29 13.89
CA THR A 34 -22.82 -4.53 15.13
C THR A 34 -22.18 -3.14 15.03
N GLU A 35 -20.91 -3.06 14.65
CA GLU A 35 -20.15 -1.82 14.54
C GLU A 35 -20.76 -0.87 13.50
N ALA A 36 -21.13 -1.39 12.32
CA ALA A 36 -21.76 -0.60 11.27
C ALA A 36 -23.24 -0.29 11.49
N GLY A 37 -23.89 -0.94 12.47
CA GLY A 37 -25.32 -0.81 12.71
C GLY A 37 -26.21 -1.33 11.57
N VAL A 38 -25.78 -2.42 10.89
CA VAL A 38 -26.48 -3.01 9.76
C VAL A 38 -26.77 -4.49 9.96
N SER A 39 -27.69 -5.06 9.16
CA SER A 39 -27.92 -6.50 9.18
C SER A 39 -26.82 -7.26 8.45
N LYS A 40 -26.48 -8.47 8.92
CA LYS A 40 -25.53 -9.37 8.25
C LYS A 40 -25.92 -9.67 6.80
N MET A 41 -27.23 -9.79 6.52
CA MET A 41 -27.75 -10.01 5.17
C MET A 41 -27.35 -8.87 4.22
N LEU A 42 -27.29 -7.64 4.73
CA LEU A 42 -26.89 -6.47 3.95
C LEU A 42 -25.41 -6.54 3.57
N ILE A 43 -24.56 -6.99 4.50
CA ILE A 43 -23.12 -7.19 4.25
C ILE A 43 -22.92 -8.25 3.17
N TYR A 44 -23.57 -9.42 3.30
CA TYR A 44 -23.50 -10.45 2.26
C TYR A 44 -23.98 -9.96 0.89
N ARG A 45 -25.07 -9.19 0.88
CA ARG A 45 -25.63 -8.66 -0.37
C ARG A 45 -24.72 -7.66 -1.07
N TYR A 46 -23.97 -6.84 -0.32
CA TYR A 46 -23.14 -5.78 -0.89
C TYR A 46 -21.72 -6.25 -1.21
N PHE A 47 -21.18 -7.12 -0.37
CA PHE A 47 -19.76 -7.51 -0.44
C PHE A 47 -19.54 -8.99 -0.75
N GLY A 48 -20.54 -9.85 -0.54
CA GLY A 48 -20.41 -11.30 -0.74
C GLY A 48 -19.97 -12.06 0.50
N GLY A 49 -19.10 -11.48 1.32
CA GLY A 49 -18.58 -12.10 2.53
C GLY A 49 -17.59 -11.22 3.27
N VAL A 50 -17.02 -11.76 4.35
CA VAL A 50 -16.05 -11.01 5.18
C VAL A 50 -14.70 -10.87 4.46
N GLU A 51 -14.23 -11.91 3.79
CA GLU A 51 -12.95 -11.88 3.06
C GLU A 51 -13.00 -10.89 1.89
N GLU A 52 -14.10 -10.88 1.15
CA GLU A 52 -14.35 -9.95 0.06
C GLU A 52 -14.42 -8.51 0.57
N LEU A 53 -15.07 -8.31 1.71
CA LEU A 53 -15.17 -7.00 2.35
C LEU A 53 -13.79 -6.49 2.80
N ILE A 54 -12.98 -7.34 3.45
CA ILE A 54 -11.61 -6.99 3.85
C ILE A 54 -10.75 -6.65 2.62
N ALA A 55 -10.85 -7.44 1.56
CA ALA A 55 -10.11 -7.18 0.33
C ALA A 55 -10.53 -5.86 -0.35
N GLN A 56 -11.83 -5.52 -0.34
CA GLN A 56 -12.29 -4.22 -0.84
C GLN A 56 -11.80 -3.06 0.03
N TYR A 57 -11.78 -3.23 1.36
CA TYR A 57 -11.20 -2.25 2.26
C TYR A 57 -9.72 -2.03 1.97
N LEU A 58 -8.96 -3.11 1.76
CA LEU A 58 -7.53 -3.02 1.38
C LEU A 58 -7.36 -2.28 0.05
N ILE A 59 -8.17 -2.58 -0.97
CA ILE A 59 -8.13 -1.89 -2.26
C ILE A 59 -8.29 -0.38 -2.11
N GLN A 60 -9.20 0.07 -1.24
CA GLN A 60 -9.42 1.50 -1.01
C GLN A 60 -8.25 2.20 -0.31
N LYS A 61 -7.55 1.49 0.58
CA LYS A 61 -6.45 2.03 1.37
C LYS A 61 -5.08 1.90 0.71
N ASP A 62 -4.97 1.06 -0.31
CA ASP A 62 -3.69 0.71 -0.93
C ASP A 62 -3.09 1.87 -1.71
N TYR A 63 -1.85 2.22 -1.38
CA TYR A 63 -1.15 3.32 -2.04
C TYR A 63 -0.92 3.04 -3.53
N TRP A 64 -0.33 1.89 -3.86
CA TRP A 64 0.04 1.58 -5.24
C TRP A 64 -1.16 1.31 -6.15
N ALA A 65 -2.23 0.72 -5.59
CA ALA A 65 -3.48 0.52 -6.33
C ALA A 65 -4.20 1.83 -6.67
N ASN A 66 -3.93 2.92 -5.93
CA ASN A 66 -4.60 4.21 -6.08
C ASN A 66 -3.66 5.34 -6.54
N THR A 67 -2.37 5.05 -6.79
CA THR A 67 -1.42 6.05 -7.29
C THR A 67 -1.68 6.35 -8.76
N ASP A 68 -1.76 7.65 -9.10
CA ASP A 68 -1.88 8.14 -10.47
C ASP A 68 -0.49 8.42 -11.07
N ALA A 69 -0.32 8.12 -12.35
CA ALA A 69 0.88 8.45 -13.10
C ALA A 69 1.13 9.97 -13.21
N ALA A 70 0.07 10.80 -13.13
CA ALA A 70 0.19 12.26 -13.10
C ALA A 70 1.03 12.82 -11.94
N ILE A 71 1.37 11.99 -10.95
CA ILE A 71 2.27 12.34 -9.83
C ILE A 71 3.72 12.60 -10.29
N ILE A 72 4.12 12.11 -11.48
CA ILE A 72 5.47 12.30 -12.02
C ILE A 72 5.57 13.66 -12.69
N ASN A 73 6.38 14.55 -12.14
CA ASN A 73 6.74 15.79 -12.79
C ASN A 73 7.86 15.54 -13.81
N PRO A 74 7.63 15.80 -15.13
CA PRO A 74 8.63 15.57 -16.17
C PRO A 74 9.93 16.38 -15.99
N GLU A 75 9.86 17.56 -15.36
CA GLU A 75 11.02 18.43 -15.12
C GLU A 75 11.84 17.97 -13.89
N ALA A 76 11.24 17.19 -12.99
CA ALA A 76 11.81 16.74 -11.73
C ALA A 76 11.52 15.26 -11.45
N VAL A 77 11.83 14.38 -12.41
CA VAL A 77 11.51 12.94 -12.32
C VAL A 77 12.13 12.30 -11.08
N GLY A 78 13.39 12.62 -10.77
CA GLY A 78 14.09 12.08 -9.60
C GLY A 78 13.40 12.44 -8.29
N ASP A 79 12.99 13.69 -8.13
CA ASP A 79 12.28 14.15 -6.92
C ASP A 79 10.88 13.56 -6.83
N SER A 80 10.22 13.36 -7.97
CA SER A 80 8.93 12.67 -8.02
C SER A 80 9.04 11.23 -7.54
N ILE A 81 10.05 10.47 -8.01
CA ILE A 81 10.31 9.10 -7.58
C ILE A 81 10.60 9.04 -6.07
N LYS A 82 11.48 9.92 -5.56
CA LYS A 82 11.79 10.00 -4.12
C LYS A 82 10.53 10.29 -3.31
N SER A 83 9.71 11.25 -3.74
CA SER A 83 8.45 11.62 -3.09
C SER A 83 7.44 10.46 -3.05
N MET A 84 7.37 9.65 -4.11
CA MET A 84 6.51 8.45 -4.13
C MET A 84 6.92 7.44 -3.05
N PHE A 85 8.20 7.14 -2.92
CA PHE A 85 8.67 6.20 -1.91
C PHE A 85 8.55 6.77 -0.49
N ARG A 86 8.76 8.08 -0.28
CA ARG A 86 8.46 8.73 1.02
C ARG A 86 7.00 8.58 1.41
N ARG A 87 6.06 8.80 0.48
CA ARG A 87 4.64 8.62 0.73
C ARG A 87 4.28 7.16 1.05
N GLN A 88 4.91 6.20 0.38
CA GLN A 88 4.72 4.78 0.73
C GLN A 88 5.16 4.50 2.16
N VAL A 89 6.31 5.01 2.59
CA VAL A 89 6.81 4.88 3.97
C VAL A 89 5.84 5.52 4.95
N GLU A 90 5.46 6.78 4.72
CA GLU A 90 4.54 7.52 5.58
C GLU A 90 3.21 6.79 5.76
N GLN A 91 2.62 6.31 4.66
CA GLN A 91 1.36 5.61 4.72
C GLN A 91 1.47 4.29 5.49
N LEU A 92 2.49 3.47 5.22
CA LEU A 92 2.66 2.19 5.90
C LEU A 92 3.00 2.36 7.39
N ARG A 93 3.76 3.39 7.76
CA ARG A 93 4.10 3.64 9.17
C ARG A 93 2.93 4.20 9.96
N ASN A 94 2.16 5.10 9.38
CA ASN A 94 1.06 5.78 10.07
C ASN A 94 -0.23 4.95 10.11
N ASP A 95 -0.38 3.93 9.26
CA ASP A 95 -1.57 3.10 9.20
C ASP A 95 -1.28 1.65 9.65
N ILE A 96 -1.47 1.40 10.96
CA ILE A 96 -1.31 0.05 11.53
C ILE A 96 -2.31 -0.93 10.92
N THR A 97 -3.50 -0.45 10.54
CA THR A 97 -4.54 -1.26 9.90
C THR A 97 -4.07 -1.76 8.54
N LEU A 98 -3.48 -0.86 7.75
CA LEU A 98 -2.90 -1.20 6.44
C LEU A 98 -1.76 -2.22 6.58
N ARG A 99 -0.86 -2.07 7.55
CA ARG A 99 0.19 -3.06 7.82
C ARG A 99 -0.37 -4.45 8.17
N ARG A 100 -1.43 -4.51 8.98
CA ARG A 100 -2.11 -5.77 9.33
C ARG A 100 -2.76 -6.40 8.11
N LEU A 101 -3.38 -5.60 7.26
CA LEU A 101 -3.99 -6.04 6.00
C LEU A 101 -2.95 -6.56 5.00
N TYR A 102 -1.80 -5.91 4.87
CA TYR A 102 -0.70 -6.37 4.01
C TYR A 102 -0.17 -7.74 4.48
N ARG A 103 -0.04 -7.95 5.81
CA ARG A 103 0.32 -9.27 6.34
C ARG A 103 -0.73 -10.32 6.01
N TRP A 104 -2.01 -10.00 6.18
CA TRP A 104 -3.12 -10.90 5.86
C TRP A 104 -3.13 -11.26 4.37
N GLU A 105 -2.88 -10.32 3.48
CA GLU A 105 -2.82 -10.53 2.04
C GLU A 105 -1.78 -11.58 1.62
N LEU A 106 -0.66 -11.69 2.33
CA LEU A 106 0.40 -12.64 2.00
C LEU A 106 -0.06 -14.11 2.11
N PHE A 107 -1.06 -14.37 2.94
CA PHE A 107 -1.61 -15.71 3.19
C PHE A 107 -2.98 -15.94 2.54
N THR A 108 -3.50 -14.94 1.84
CA THR A 108 -4.84 -14.98 1.25
C THR A 108 -4.75 -15.00 -0.27
N ASP A 109 -5.51 -15.91 -0.89
CA ASP A 109 -5.67 -15.96 -2.35
C ASP A 109 -7.16 -16.12 -2.70
N ASN A 110 -7.83 -14.99 -2.89
CA ASN A 110 -9.19 -14.93 -3.39
C ASN A 110 -9.29 -13.99 -4.61
N GLN A 111 -10.45 -13.96 -5.24
CA GLN A 111 -10.65 -13.17 -6.46
C GLN A 111 -10.36 -11.66 -6.25
N ASN A 112 -10.75 -11.09 -5.11
CA ASN A 112 -10.55 -9.67 -4.83
C ASN A 112 -9.07 -9.34 -4.57
N ILE A 113 -8.33 -10.22 -3.91
CA ILE A 113 -6.88 -10.08 -3.74
C ILE A 113 -6.16 -10.14 -5.08
N ARG A 114 -6.57 -11.06 -5.98
CA ARG A 114 -6.03 -11.10 -7.35
C ARG A 114 -6.34 -9.81 -8.11
N GLN A 115 -7.55 -9.25 -7.97
CA GLN A 115 -7.90 -7.95 -8.57
C GLN A 115 -7.04 -6.80 -8.02
N LEU A 116 -6.79 -6.78 -6.69
CA LEU A 116 -5.89 -5.80 -6.08
C LEU A 116 -4.48 -5.89 -6.67
N ARG A 117 -3.92 -7.11 -6.73
CA ARG A 117 -2.58 -7.35 -7.31
C ARG A 117 -2.51 -6.92 -8.77
N ASN A 118 -3.54 -7.24 -9.57
CA ASN A 118 -3.62 -6.80 -10.97
C ASN A 118 -3.67 -5.28 -11.08
N ARG A 119 -4.44 -4.62 -10.23
CA ARG A 119 -4.52 -3.15 -10.22
C ARG A 119 -3.20 -2.49 -9.85
N ARG A 120 -2.48 -3.04 -8.86
CA ARG A 120 -1.11 -2.59 -8.53
C ARG A 120 -0.16 -2.78 -9.71
N GLU A 121 -0.23 -3.93 -10.37
CA GLU A 121 0.58 -4.24 -11.55
C GLU A 121 0.30 -3.29 -12.71
N GLU A 122 -0.96 -3.05 -13.05
CA GLU A 122 -1.35 -2.10 -14.10
C GLU A 122 -0.87 -0.68 -13.82
N ASN A 123 -1.00 -0.22 -12.58
CA ASN A 123 -0.52 1.10 -12.17
C ASN A 123 1.01 1.16 -12.18
N GLY A 124 1.67 0.14 -11.66
CA GLY A 124 3.12 0.01 -11.67
C GLY A 124 3.68 0.04 -13.09
N CYS A 125 3.11 -0.74 -14.00
CA CYS A 125 3.51 -0.74 -15.41
C CYS A 125 3.34 0.64 -16.07
N ARG A 126 2.27 1.39 -15.76
CA ARG A 126 2.09 2.75 -16.28
C ARG A 126 3.15 3.71 -15.77
N LEU A 127 3.45 3.66 -14.47
CA LEU A 127 4.51 4.48 -13.86
C LEU A 127 5.90 4.13 -14.42
N ILE A 128 6.22 2.85 -14.56
CA ILE A 128 7.46 2.36 -15.14
C ILE A 128 7.64 2.90 -16.55
N LYS A 129 6.65 2.75 -17.42
CA LYS A 129 6.70 3.25 -18.81
C LYS A 129 6.87 4.76 -18.88
N MET A 130 6.19 5.51 -18.00
CA MET A 130 6.35 6.96 -17.94
C MET A 130 7.75 7.37 -17.51
N VAL A 131 8.28 6.81 -16.43
CA VAL A 131 9.63 7.10 -15.95
C VAL A 131 10.68 6.70 -17.00
N SER A 132 10.54 5.52 -17.59
CA SER A 132 11.43 5.00 -18.63
C SER A 132 11.47 5.93 -19.85
N ALA A 133 10.31 6.40 -20.33
CA ALA A 133 10.23 7.35 -21.44
C ALA A 133 10.88 8.70 -21.10
N LEU A 134 10.64 9.24 -19.91
CA LEU A 134 11.20 10.50 -19.45
C LEU A 134 12.72 10.44 -19.22
N MET A 135 13.22 9.27 -18.79
CA MET A 135 14.63 9.05 -18.51
C MET A 135 15.42 8.52 -19.71
N GLY A 136 14.75 8.10 -20.78
CA GLY A 136 15.38 7.51 -21.97
C GLY A 136 16.07 6.17 -21.71
N CYS A 137 15.51 5.33 -20.82
CA CYS A 137 16.09 4.05 -20.42
C CYS A 137 15.10 2.88 -20.57
N PRO A 138 15.57 1.62 -20.62
CA PRO A 138 14.69 0.46 -20.75
C PRO A 138 13.73 0.30 -19.56
N ASP A 139 12.46 -0.07 -19.82
CA ASP A 139 11.44 -0.37 -18.81
C ASP A 139 11.94 -1.36 -17.76
N ALA A 140 12.68 -2.40 -18.18
CA ALA A 140 13.20 -3.44 -17.29
C ALA A 140 14.13 -2.90 -16.19
N GLN A 141 14.91 -1.84 -16.46
CA GLN A 141 15.77 -1.22 -15.45
C GLN A 141 14.95 -0.46 -14.41
N VAL A 142 13.95 0.29 -14.86
CA VAL A 142 13.03 1.01 -13.98
C VAL A 142 12.24 0.03 -13.14
N ALA A 143 11.70 -1.03 -13.76
CA ALA A 143 10.93 -2.08 -13.10
C ALA A 143 11.73 -2.78 -12.00
N ALA A 144 12.97 -3.19 -12.30
CA ALA A 144 13.83 -3.85 -11.32
C ALA A 144 14.11 -2.96 -10.10
N LEU A 145 14.48 -1.69 -10.33
CA LEU A 145 14.74 -0.75 -9.24
C LEU A 145 13.49 -0.50 -8.41
N ALA A 146 12.38 -0.19 -9.06
CA ALA A 146 11.10 0.07 -8.38
C ALA A 146 10.65 -1.13 -7.53
N SER A 147 10.77 -2.35 -8.06
CA SER A 147 10.39 -3.57 -7.35
C SER A 147 11.26 -3.80 -6.10
N ILE A 148 12.57 -3.63 -6.20
CA ILE A 148 13.49 -3.79 -5.07
C ILE A 148 13.18 -2.76 -3.98
N LEU A 149 13.03 -1.49 -4.34
CA LEU A 149 12.78 -0.41 -3.38
C LEU A 149 11.41 -0.55 -2.72
N SER A 150 10.36 -0.81 -3.49
CA SER A 150 9.00 -0.99 -2.94
C SER A 150 8.91 -2.22 -2.03
N ALA A 151 9.53 -3.34 -2.43
CA ALA A 151 9.55 -4.55 -1.62
C ALA A 151 10.32 -4.36 -0.32
N SER A 152 11.48 -3.68 -0.35
CA SER A 152 12.27 -3.40 0.86
C SER A 152 11.51 -2.52 1.85
N ILE A 153 10.88 -1.45 1.40
CA ILE A 153 10.05 -0.58 2.24
C ILE A 153 8.90 -1.37 2.86
N SER A 154 8.17 -2.13 2.04
CA SER A 154 7.02 -2.93 2.52
C SER A 154 7.47 -3.94 3.58
N TYR A 155 8.54 -4.68 3.32
CA TYR A 155 9.07 -5.67 4.26
C TYR A 155 9.46 -5.05 5.61
N LEU A 156 10.23 -3.95 5.59
CA LEU A 156 10.69 -3.28 6.81
C LEU A 156 9.53 -2.65 7.59
N ALA A 157 8.55 -2.05 6.89
CA ALA A 157 7.35 -1.50 7.54
C ALA A 157 6.49 -2.60 8.18
N LEU A 158 6.41 -3.78 7.57
CA LEU A 158 5.71 -4.92 8.18
C LEU A 158 6.45 -5.48 9.40
N LEU A 159 7.77 -5.35 9.47
CA LEU A 159 8.58 -5.76 10.61
C LEU A 159 8.54 -4.75 11.78
N GLU A 160 8.30 -3.46 11.55
CA GLU A 160 8.41 -2.38 12.54
C GLU A 160 7.75 -2.72 13.88
N GLY A 161 6.57 -3.33 13.86
CA GLY A 161 5.85 -3.72 15.07
C GLY A 161 6.36 -5.00 15.77
N GLN A 162 7.30 -5.72 15.18
CA GLN A 162 7.79 -7.01 15.66
C GLN A 162 9.30 -7.03 15.90
N CYS A 163 10.03 -6.12 15.28
CA CYS A 163 11.47 -6.06 15.29
C CYS A 163 11.91 -4.62 15.64
N GLN A 164 12.67 -4.48 16.72
CA GLN A 164 13.15 -3.17 17.13
C GLN A 164 14.18 -2.62 16.14
N SER A 165 15.09 -3.46 15.66
CA SER A 165 16.15 -3.05 14.74
C SER A 165 16.35 -4.06 13.62
N TYR A 166 16.81 -3.58 12.48
CA TYR A 166 17.21 -4.36 11.32
C TYR A 166 18.53 -3.82 10.78
N ASN A 167 19.58 -4.64 10.76
CA ASN A 167 20.94 -4.20 10.42
C ASN A 167 21.38 -2.96 11.22
N ASP A 168 21.12 -2.97 12.52
CA ASP A 168 21.43 -1.89 13.47
C ASP A 168 20.65 -0.57 13.24
N ILE A 169 19.69 -0.55 12.34
CA ILE A 169 18.77 0.57 12.13
C ILE A 169 17.50 0.34 12.95
N CYS A 170 17.17 1.28 13.84
CA CYS A 170 15.97 1.19 14.66
C CYS A 170 14.71 1.46 13.84
N LEU A 171 13.91 0.41 13.59
CA LEU A 171 12.69 0.52 12.78
C LEU A 171 11.54 1.26 13.50
N GLN A 172 11.61 1.40 14.83
CA GLN A 172 10.55 2.01 15.64
C GLN A 172 10.75 3.52 15.85
N THR A 173 11.73 4.12 15.18
CA THR A 173 12.03 5.55 15.29
C THR A 173 12.00 6.25 13.93
N ASP A 174 11.69 7.54 13.94
CA ASP A 174 11.76 8.36 12.74
C ASP A 174 13.20 8.53 12.23
N GLU A 175 14.19 8.55 13.14
CA GLU A 175 15.61 8.56 12.79
C GLU A 175 16.01 7.36 11.94
N GLY A 176 15.60 6.14 12.35
CA GLY A 176 15.89 4.92 11.61
C GLY A 176 15.26 4.95 10.21
N TRP A 177 14.03 5.42 10.10
CA TRP A 177 13.37 5.55 8.80
C TRP A 177 13.95 6.67 7.94
N ASN A 178 14.39 7.78 8.52
CA ASN A 178 15.12 8.80 7.80
C ASN A 178 16.45 8.28 7.25
N GLN A 179 17.17 7.45 8.01
CA GLN A 179 18.39 6.79 7.55
C GLN A 179 18.11 5.83 6.37
N LEU A 180 17.05 5.04 6.44
CA LEU A 180 16.61 4.16 5.34
C LEU A 180 16.25 4.98 4.10
N MET A 181 15.48 6.07 4.26
CA MET A 181 15.10 6.94 3.16
C MET A 181 16.30 7.63 2.50
N GLN A 182 17.29 8.07 3.27
CA GLN A 182 18.55 8.60 2.72
C GLN A 182 19.27 7.56 1.85
N GLY A 183 19.29 6.28 2.29
CA GLY A 183 19.83 5.18 1.50
C GLY A 183 19.07 4.97 0.19
N ILE A 184 17.75 4.96 0.23
CA ILE A 184 16.89 4.84 -0.95
C ILE A 184 17.12 6.00 -1.93
N GLU A 185 17.15 7.23 -1.44
CA GLU A 185 17.38 8.42 -2.25
C GLU A 185 18.76 8.43 -2.91
N MET A 186 19.79 8.00 -2.16
CA MET A 186 21.12 7.82 -2.71
C MET A 186 21.14 6.80 -3.86
N ILE A 187 20.44 5.68 -3.73
CA ILE A 187 20.31 4.68 -4.79
C ILE A 187 19.65 5.29 -6.03
N ILE A 188 18.56 6.05 -5.84
CA ILE A 188 17.85 6.72 -6.93
C ILE A 188 18.76 7.72 -7.63
N ASP A 189 19.51 8.55 -6.88
CA ASP A 189 20.43 9.54 -7.44
C ASP A 189 21.57 8.91 -8.24
N LEU A 190 22.16 7.83 -7.72
CA LEU A 190 23.20 7.07 -8.40
C LEU A 190 22.66 6.42 -9.68
N TRP A 191 21.47 5.87 -9.66
CA TRP A 191 20.81 5.31 -10.84
C TRP A 191 20.54 6.37 -11.90
N ILE A 192 19.98 7.53 -11.52
CA ILE A 192 19.76 8.67 -12.45
C ILE A 192 21.07 9.15 -13.06
N LYS A 193 22.11 9.29 -12.24
CA LYS A 193 23.44 9.68 -12.71
C LYS A 193 24.06 8.66 -13.67
N HIS A 194 23.76 7.38 -13.49
CA HIS A 194 24.21 6.31 -14.37
C HIS A 194 23.54 6.36 -15.74
N ILE A 195 22.23 6.61 -15.78
CA ILE A 195 21.45 6.67 -17.03
C ILE A 195 21.77 7.91 -17.87
N ARG A 196 22.11 9.03 -17.23
CA ARG A 196 22.41 10.30 -17.91
C ARG A 196 23.84 10.40 -18.47
N LYS A 197 24.65 9.35 -18.33
CA LYS A 197 25.99 9.23 -18.92
C LYS A 197 25.93 8.58 -20.28
#